data_9b7c2e4fabe6634fa6b27ef0be3ac60f
#
_entry.id   9b7c2e4fabe6634fa6b27ef0be3ac60f
#
_cell.length_a   1.000
_cell.length_b   1.000
_cell.length_c   1.000
_cell.angle_alpha   90.00
_cell.angle_beta   90.00
_cell.angle_gamma   90.00
#
_symmetry.space_group_name_H-M   'P 1'
#
loop_
_entity.id
_entity.type
_entity.pdbx_description
1 polymer ?
#
loop_
_entity_poly.entity_id
_entity_poly.type
_entity_poly.pdbx_seq_one_letter_code
_entity_poly.pdbx_strand_id
1 'polypeptide(L)'
;MDRRKRMQIIILLAMVVTMLVGCGKIDKTSETKENKEESLHTENVVPAYVNELIGIEKFDEKIDYSDSDNWMFLPEDISKPVDTIYLYPSAYGISGEVEDDIADIDDVNMRLMAIYYASSQASIFEESTNLYVPYYRQFTVNSLVDMIEESPESLQYIASRDIYSMLDYYFENCNDGRPFILAGHSQGSVWLTVVLEDYMEEHPEYYERMVAAYVIGYSVTDEYLERNPHLNFAKTSDDTGVIVSYNTEGPGNSEAYNCVVKEGAISINPLNWKLDDSYATNGVVDAKIDTKRGVVICTSMENTPEMKKALSEYFGEESLHLYDYSLYSKELQKNVADRINKYMKDNEE
;
A
#
# COMPACT_ATOMS: atom_id res chain seq x y z
N MET A 1 -6.81 26.71 -4.10
CA MET A 1 -6.69 26.66 -5.60
C MET A 1 -7.91 25.92 -6.14
N ASP A 2 -8.62 26.46 -7.12
CA ASP A 2 -9.92 25.94 -7.59
C ASP A 2 -9.79 24.48 -8.09
N ARG A 3 -10.76 23.62 -7.73
CA ARG A 3 -10.84 22.19 -8.06
C ARG A 3 -10.63 21.91 -9.57
N ARG A 4 -11.11 22.80 -10.45
CA ARG A 4 -10.89 22.70 -11.90
C ARG A 4 -9.44 22.94 -12.33
N LYS A 5 -8.71 23.82 -11.64
CA LYS A 5 -7.28 24.05 -11.92
C LYS A 5 -6.41 22.90 -11.44
N ARG A 6 -6.76 22.26 -10.32
CA ARG A 6 -6.07 21.04 -9.84
C ARG A 6 -6.23 19.90 -10.85
N MET A 7 -7.44 19.67 -11.34
CA MET A 7 -7.72 18.61 -12.31
C MET A 7 -7.04 18.84 -13.68
N GLN A 8 -6.88 20.09 -14.12
CA GLN A 8 -6.17 20.40 -15.37
C GLN A 8 -4.64 20.22 -15.25
N ILE A 9 -4.06 20.48 -14.08
CA ILE A 9 -2.65 20.20 -13.80
C ILE A 9 -2.38 18.70 -13.78
N ILE A 10 -3.28 17.92 -13.20
CA ILE A 10 -3.20 16.44 -13.14
C ILE A 10 -3.26 15.84 -14.55
N ILE A 11 -4.13 16.32 -15.41
CA ILE A 11 -4.25 15.87 -16.81
C ILE A 11 -2.99 16.21 -17.62
N LEU A 12 -2.38 17.37 -17.35
CA LEU A 12 -1.15 17.78 -18.04
C LEU A 12 0.07 16.96 -17.62
N LEU A 13 0.16 16.56 -16.33
CA LEU A 13 1.21 15.68 -15.82
C LEU A 13 1.08 14.25 -16.34
N ALA A 14 -0.14 13.72 -16.48
CA ALA A 14 -0.36 12.37 -17.04
C ALA A 14 0.12 12.25 -18.51
N MET A 15 0.13 13.34 -19.29
CA MET A 15 0.66 13.34 -20.64
C MET A 15 2.20 13.39 -20.71
N VAL A 16 2.87 13.85 -19.67
CA VAL A 16 4.35 13.94 -19.62
C VAL A 16 4.98 12.60 -19.25
N VAL A 17 4.33 11.80 -18.41
CA VAL A 17 4.83 10.48 -17.96
C VAL A 17 4.88 9.45 -19.09
N THR A 18 4.06 9.60 -20.15
CA THR A 18 4.05 8.68 -21.30
C THR A 18 5.21 8.85 -22.27
N MET A 19 6.13 9.80 -22.07
CA MET A 19 7.21 10.10 -23.03
C MET A 19 8.64 9.73 -22.61
N LEU A 20 8.86 9.20 -21.41
CA LEU A 20 10.22 8.98 -20.88
C LEU A 20 10.44 7.56 -20.33
N VAL A 21 10.48 6.53 -21.18
CA VAL A 21 10.98 5.22 -20.77
C VAL A 21 12.18 4.84 -21.65
N GLY A 22 13.37 4.88 -21.08
CA GLY A 22 14.62 4.44 -21.69
C GLY A 22 15.23 3.28 -20.89
N CYS A 23 15.65 2.22 -21.56
CA CYS A 23 16.14 0.96 -20.99
C CYS A 23 17.61 0.97 -20.63
N GLY A 24 17.98 0.39 -19.48
CA GLY A 24 19.31 -0.13 -19.17
C GLY A 24 19.23 -1.54 -18.58
N LYS A 25 20.07 -2.48 -19.04
CA LYS A 25 20.13 -3.87 -18.56
C LYS A 25 21.30 -4.04 -17.62
N ILE A 26 21.12 -4.78 -16.53
CA ILE A 26 22.17 -5.30 -15.66
C ILE A 26 22.00 -6.81 -15.49
N ASP A 27 23.12 -7.57 -15.64
CA ASP A 27 23.15 -9.04 -15.53
C ASP A 27 23.25 -9.48 -14.06
N LYS A 28 22.45 -10.49 -13.69
CA LYS A 28 22.45 -11.11 -12.34
C LYS A 28 23.25 -12.40 -12.31
N THR A 29 24.07 -12.57 -11.27
CA THR A 29 24.61 -13.87 -10.83
C THR A 29 24.12 -14.16 -9.44
N SER A 30 23.49 -15.34 -9.25
CA SER A 30 22.89 -15.80 -7.99
C SER A 30 23.82 -16.72 -7.22
N GLU A 31 23.93 -16.53 -5.91
CA GLU A 31 24.38 -17.54 -4.95
C GLU A 31 23.37 -17.68 -3.80
N THR A 32 22.92 -18.92 -3.56
CA THR A 32 21.96 -19.30 -2.52
C THR A 32 22.67 -19.55 -1.18
N LYS A 33 22.11 -19.02 -0.08
CA LYS A 33 22.48 -19.40 1.30
C LYS A 33 21.25 -19.69 2.15
N GLU A 34 21.39 -20.74 2.96
CA GLU A 34 20.37 -21.30 3.87
C GLU A 34 20.13 -20.39 5.08
N ASN A 35 18.85 -20.28 5.48
CA ASN A 35 18.38 -19.49 6.61
C ASN A 35 18.42 -20.27 7.93
N LYS A 36 18.73 -19.55 9.01
CA LYS A 36 18.44 -19.91 10.40
C LYS A 36 17.54 -18.84 11.01
N GLU A 37 16.41 -19.27 11.52
CA GLU A 37 15.49 -18.46 12.33
C GLU A 37 16.13 -18.12 13.68
N GLU A 38 16.17 -16.86 14.04
CA GLU A 38 16.25 -16.36 15.41
C GLU A 38 15.41 -15.09 15.50
N SER A 39 14.37 -15.12 16.33
CA SER A 39 13.58 -13.95 16.71
C SER A 39 14.45 -12.99 17.54
N LEU A 40 14.69 -11.79 17.03
CA LEU A 40 15.50 -10.77 17.71
C LEU A 40 14.67 -9.53 17.99
N HIS A 41 14.11 -9.46 19.20
CA HIS A 41 13.86 -8.18 19.86
C HIS A 41 15.20 -7.65 20.41
N THR A 42 15.89 -6.83 19.65
CA THR A 42 17.02 -6.05 20.16
C THR A 42 17.02 -4.66 19.54
N GLU A 43 16.77 -3.69 20.40
CA GLU A 43 16.97 -2.28 20.12
C GLU A 43 18.36 -2.04 19.50
N ASN A 44 18.38 -1.37 18.32
CA ASN A 44 19.55 -0.76 17.68
C ASN A 44 20.52 -1.62 16.85
N VAL A 45 20.21 -2.81 16.42
CA VAL A 45 21.04 -3.47 15.40
C VAL A 45 20.45 -3.18 14.01
N VAL A 46 21.14 -2.34 13.24
CA VAL A 46 20.81 -2.09 11.84
C VAL A 46 21.04 -3.39 11.05
N PRO A 47 20.02 -3.94 10.35
CA PRO A 47 20.20 -5.14 9.53
C PRO A 47 21.29 -4.93 8.47
N ALA A 48 22.04 -5.99 8.11
CA ALA A 48 23.19 -5.89 7.22
C ALA A 48 22.85 -5.26 5.87
N TYR A 49 21.71 -5.65 5.28
CA TYR A 49 21.25 -5.10 4.00
C TYR A 49 20.97 -3.60 4.06
N VAL A 50 20.42 -3.11 5.18
CA VAL A 50 20.13 -1.67 5.36
C VAL A 50 21.42 -0.84 5.24
N ASN A 51 22.55 -1.35 5.73
CA ASN A 51 23.86 -0.66 5.64
C ASN A 51 24.42 -0.61 4.21
N GLU A 52 23.89 -1.42 3.29
CA GLU A 52 24.30 -1.46 1.88
C GLU A 52 23.48 -0.52 0.99
N LEU A 53 22.34 0.01 1.51
CA LEU A 53 21.48 0.92 0.78
C LEU A 53 22.13 2.30 0.63
N ILE A 54 22.13 2.82 -0.59
CA ILE A 54 22.59 4.19 -0.86
C ILE A 54 21.54 5.17 -0.30
N GLY A 55 21.98 6.08 0.54
CA GLY A 55 21.11 7.06 1.20
C GLY A 55 20.55 6.59 2.54
N ILE A 56 21.08 5.52 3.14
CA ILE A 56 20.61 5.01 4.45
C ILE A 56 20.77 6.05 5.57
N GLU A 57 21.74 6.94 5.48
CA GLU A 57 21.95 8.03 6.43
C GLU A 57 20.75 8.98 6.54
N LYS A 58 19.89 9.00 5.54
CA LYS A 58 18.62 9.74 5.59
C LYS A 58 17.71 9.27 6.73
N PHE A 59 17.89 8.04 7.21
CA PHE A 59 17.17 7.49 8.36
C PHE A 59 17.82 7.73 9.72
N ASP A 60 18.97 8.41 9.78
CA ASP A 60 19.61 8.77 11.05
C ASP A 60 18.69 9.68 11.89
N GLU A 61 17.92 10.53 11.22
CA GLU A 61 16.93 11.38 11.87
C GLU A 61 15.50 10.91 11.54
N LYS A 62 14.64 10.89 12.57
CA LYS A 62 13.21 10.66 12.38
C LYS A 62 12.55 11.88 11.75
N ILE A 63 11.53 11.66 10.94
CA ILE A 63 10.72 12.75 10.38
C ILE A 63 9.91 13.40 11.50
N ASP A 64 9.91 14.73 11.55
CA ASP A 64 9.07 15.52 12.47
C ASP A 64 7.67 15.71 11.89
N TYR A 65 6.73 14.86 12.28
CA TYR A 65 5.33 14.96 11.83
C TYR A 65 4.52 16.07 12.55
N SER A 66 5.11 16.81 13.49
CA SER A 66 4.52 18.07 13.97
C SER A 66 4.60 19.18 12.93
N ASP A 67 5.51 19.05 11.95
CA ASP A 67 5.57 19.92 10.76
C ASP A 67 4.52 19.52 9.73
N SER A 68 3.57 20.42 9.46
CA SER A 68 2.52 20.20 8.47
C SER A 68 3.04 19.97 7.04
N ASP A 69 4.27 20.41 6.73
CA ASP A 69 4.87 20.21 5.41
C ASP A 69 5.24 18.72 5.17
N ASN A 70 5.27 17.89 6.22
CA ASN A 70 5.45 16.45 6.14
C ASN A 70 4.14 15.66 5.94
N TRP A 71 3.03 16.40 5.72
CA TRP A 71 1.73 15.82 5.37
C TRP A 71 1.29 16.34 4.00
N MET A 72 0.86 15.41 3.16
CA MET A 72 0.20 15.74 1.89
C MET A 72 -1.25 16.17 2.13
N PHE A 73 -1.93 15.46 3.02
CA PHE A 73 -3.26 15.79 3.53
C PHE A 73 -3.25 15.66 5.05
N LEU A 74 -3.48 16.77 5.71
CA LEU A 74 -3.74 16.87 7.14
C LEU A 74 -5.04 17.67 7.29
N PRO A 75 -6.13 17.08 7.83
CA PRO A 75 -7.41 17.77 7.89
C PRO A 75 -7.35 18.93 8.89
N GLU A 76 -7.76 20.14 8.45
CA GLU A 76 -7.91 21.30 9.32
C GLU A 76 -9.16 21.19 10.19
N ASP A 77 -10.23 20.59 9.64
CA ASP A 77 -11.51 20.38 10.31
C ASP A 77 -11.81 18.86 10.41
N ILE A 78 -12.03 18.40 11.63
CA ILE A 78 -12.45 17.02 11.91
C ILE A 78 -13.98 16.98 11.88
N SER A 79 -14.54 16.53 10.78
CA SER A 79 -16.00 16.52 10.56
C SER A 79 -16.61 15.12 10.44
N LYS A 80 -15.77 14.08 10.39
CA LYS A 80 -16.21 12.68 10.26
C LYS A 80 -15.90 11.90 11.55
N PRO A 81 -16.71 10.87 11.86
CA PRO A 81 -16.51 10.08 13.08
C PRO A 81 -15.32 9.09 12.99
N VAL A 82 -14.78 8.87 11.80
CA VAL A 82 -13.71 7.91 11.52
C VAL A 82 -12.60 8.60 10.74
N ASP A 83 -11.37 8.22 10.99
CA ASP A 83 -10.20 8.70 10.25
C ASP A 83 -9.72 7.66 9.22
N THR A 84 -9.03 8.06 8.18
CA THR A 84 -8.23 7.17 7.32
C THR A 84 -6.81 7.67 7.24
N ILE A 85 -5.85 6.78 7.52
CA ILE A 85 -4.44 6.98 7.24
C ILE A 85 -4.13 6.24 5.93
N TYR A 86 -3.67 6.97 4.91
CA TYR A 86 -3.37 6.41 3.61
C TYR A 86 -1.88 6.48 3.28
N LEU A 87 -1.27 5.33 2.97
CA LEU A 87 0.12 5.20 2.51
C LEU A 87 0.14 4.94 1.00
N TYR A 88 0.72 5.89 0.25
CA TYR A 88 0.73 5.86 -1.21
C TYR A 88 1.76 4.85 -1.78
N PRO A 89 1.60 4.40 -3.04
CA PRO A 89 2.51 3.46 -3.69
C PRO A 89 3.86 4.09 -4.01
N SER A 90 4.79 3.30 -4.54
CA SER A 90 6.09 3.79 -5.01
C SER A 90 5.94 5.02 -5.90
N ALA A 91 6.55 6.11 -5.48
CA ALA A 91 6.53 7.42 -6.12
C ALA A 91 7.94 7.90 -6.51
N TYR A 92 8.98 7.25 -6.00
CA TYR A 92 10.37 7.57 -6.25
C TYR A 92 10.98 6.66 -7.33
N GLY A 93 11.81 7.23 -8.21
CA GLY A 93 12.45 6.48 -9.29
C GLY A 93 11.52 6.04 -10.43
N ILE A 94 10.22 6.39 -10.39
CA ILE A 94 9.23 5.94 -11.39
C ILE A 94 9.37 6.70 -12.71
N SER A 95 9.80 7.95 -12.67
CA SER A 95 9.88 8.83 -13.86
C SER A 95 11.26 8.94 -14.48
N GLY A 96 12.25 8.20 -14.00
CA GLY A 96 13.63 8.26 -14.49
C GLY A 96 14.64 7.57 -13.59
N GLU A 97 15.89 7.54 -14.04
CA GLU A 97 17.00 7.05 -13.23
C GLU A 97 17.25 7.99 -12.04
N VAL A 98 17.52 7.40 -10.88
CA VAL A 98 17.92 8.10 -9.65
C VAL A 98 19.23 7.49 -9.15
N GLU A 99 20.01 8.27 -8.39
CA GLU A 99 21.33 7.85 -7.91
C GLU A 99 21.22 7.06 -6.59
N ASP A 100 20.27 7.45 -5.73
CA ASP A 100 20.07 6.85 -4.43
C ASP A 100 18.94 5.80 -4.45
N ASP A 101 19.03 4.81 -3.58
CA ASP A 101 17.96 3.81 -3.37
C ASP A 101 16.77 4.40 -2.61
N ILE A 102 17.01 5.48 -1.86
CA ILE A 102 16.07 6.10 -0.92
C ILE A 102 15.90 7.58 -1.27
N ALA A 103 14.67 8.04 -1.39
CA ALA A 103 14.34 9.45 -1.57
C ALA A 103 14.59 10.28 -0.32
N ASP A 104 14.97 11.55 -0.50
CA ASP A 104 14.77 12.55 0.54
C ASP A 104 13.28 12.81 0.75
N ILE A 105 12.89 13.13 1.99
CA ILE A 105 11.46 13.37 2.30
C ILE A 105 10.87 14.53 1.52
N ASP A 106 11.69 15.49 1.11
CA ASP A 106 11.32 16.67 0.35
C ASP A 106 11.65 16.59 -1.16
N ASP A 107 12.02 15.38 -1.66
CA ASP A 107 12.22 15.19 -3.10
C ASP A 107 10.97 15.59 -3.89
N VAL A 108 11.16 16.58 -4.77
CA VAL A 108 10.05 17.23 -5.49
C VAL A 108 9.35 16.28 -6.45
N ASN A 109 10.10 15.39 -7.11
CA ASN A 109 9.52 14.45 -8.09
C ASN A 109 8.73 13.36 -7.36
N MET A 110 9.29 12.82 -6.27
CA MET A 110 8.59 11.90 -5.41
C MET A 110 7.28 12.50 -4.90
N ARG A 111 7.32 13.73 -4.33
CA ARG A 111 6.11 14.40 -3.82
C ARG A 111 5.06 14.65 -4.90
N LEU A 112 5.46 15.04 -6.11
CA LEU A 112 4.53 15.21 -7.23
C LEU A 112 3.86 13.89 -7.63
N MET A 113 4.61 12.79 -7.72
CA MET A 113 4.07 11.48 -8.03
C MET A 113 3.20 10.96 -6.88
N ALA A 114 3.60 11.16 -5.63
CA ALA A 114 2.81 10.82 -4.46
C ALA A 114 1.44 11.54 -4.46
N ILE A 115 1.40 12.84 -4.77
CA ILE A 115 0.16 13.61 -4.94
C ILE A 115 -0.73 13.03 -6.05
N TYR A 116 -0.13 12.64 -7.19
CA TYR A 116 -0.87 12.03 -8.29
C TYR A 116 -1.59 10.74 -7.85
N TYR A 117 -0.86 9.81 -7.22
CA TYR A 117 -1.41 8.55 -6.74
C TYR A 117 -2.44 8.75 -5.62
N ALA A 118 -2.09 9.51 -4.59
CA ALA A 118 -3.00 9.74 -3.47
C ALA A 118 -4.29 10.44 -3.89
N SER A 119 -4.23 11.41 -4.80
CA SER A 119 -5.43 12.11 -5.31
C SER A 119 -6.40 11.19 -6.03
N SER A 120 -5.93 10.08 -6.62
CA SER A 120 -6.78 9.12 -7.31
C SER A 120 -7.26 7.98 -6.40
N GLN A 121 -6.41 7.52 -5.49
CA GLN A 121 -6.65 6.34 -4.66
C GLN A 121 -7.25 6.71 -3.30
N ALA A 122 -6.65 7.66 -2.58
CA ALA A 122 -7.12 8.06 -1.25
C ALA A 122 -8.47 8.82 -1.28
N SER A 123 -8.84 9.42 -2.42
CA SER A 123 -10.14 10.09 -2.58
C SER A 123 -11.35 9.16 -2.36
N ILE A 124 -11.15 7.85 -2.43
CA ILE A 124 -12.19 6.84 -2.12
C ILE A 124 -12.66 6.97 -0.67
N PHE A 125 -11.78 7.38 0.24
CA PHE A 125 -12.06 7.48 1.66
C PHE A 125 -12.62 8.86 2.09
N GLU A 126 -12.37 9.93 1.30
CA GLU A 126 -12.70 11.33 1.66
C GLU A 126 -14.17 11.58 2.01
N GLU A 127 -15.11 10.86 1.39
CA GLU A 127 -16.54 11.05 1.64
C GLU A 127 -16.93 10.60 3.04
N SER A 128 -16.29 9.52 3.53
CA SER A 128 -16.67 8.83 4.76
C SER A 128 -15.76 9.12 5.95
N THR A 129 -14.53 9.60 5.72
CA THR A 129 -13.50 9.73 6.76
C THR A 129 -12.77 11.06 6.71
N ASN A 130 -12.12 11.43 7.82
CA ASN A 130 -11.09 12.46 7.83
C ASN A 130 -9.81 11.84 7.28
N LEU A 131 -9.27 12.39 6.19
CA LEU A 131 -8.17 11.77 5.46
C LEU A 131 -6.82 12.35 5.91
N TYR A 132 -5.91 11.46 6.33
CA TYR A 132 -4.53 11.74 6.67
C TYR A 132 -3.61 11.05 5.66
N VAL A 133 -2.74 11.78 5.00
CA VAL A 133 -1.75 11.24 4.07
C VAL A 133 -0.39 11.83 4.39
N PRO A 134 0.48 11.11 5.10
CA PRO A 134 1.83 11.57 5.39
C PRO A 134 2.70 11.50 4.13
N TYR A 135 3.73 12.35 4.04
CA TYR A 135 4.90 12.02 3.26
C TYR A 135 5.79 11.08 4.08
N TYR A 136 6.44 10.14 3.43
CA TYR A 136 7.43 9.25 4.03
C TYR A 136 8.52 8.93 3.01
N ARG A 137 9.72 8.58 3.47
CA ARG A 137 10.84 8.27 2.58
C ARG A 137 10.53 7.04 1.77
N GLN A 138 10.71 7.16 0.47
CA GLN A 138 10.38 6.14 -0.50
C GLN A 138 11.62 5.40 -0.97
N PHE A 139 11.46 4.13 -1.25
CA PHE A 139 12.46 3.29 -1.91
C PHE A 139 12.18 3.24 -3.40
N THR A 140 13.24 3.06 -4.21
CA THR A 140 13.06 2.59 -5.59
C THR A 140 12.38 1.22 -5.57
N VAL A 141 11.72 0.85 -6.68
CA VAL A 141 11.07 -0.47 -6.77
C VAL A 141 12.09 -1.60 -6.63
N ASN A 142 13.28 -1.44 -7.22
CA ASN A 142 14.36 -2.43 -7.12
C ASN A 142 14.78 -2.67 -5.67
N SER A 143 15.17 -1.60 -4.97
CA SER A 143 15.65 -1.71 -3.59
C SER A 143 14.59 -2.26 -2.64
N LEU A 144 13.31 -1.91 -2.87
CA LEU A 144 12.21 -2.46 -2.09
C LEU A 144 12.02 -3.97 -2.34
N VAL A 145 12.07 -4.40 -3.62
CA VAL A 145 11.93 -5.82 -3.97
C VAL A 145 13.08 -6.63 -3.40
N ASP A 146 14.32 -6.15 -3.56
CA ASP A 146 15.49 -6.82 -3.02
C ASP A 146 15.42 -6.91 -1.48
N MET A 147 14.95 -5.86 -0.79
CA MET A 147 14.74 -5.88 0.65
C MET A 147 13.70 -6.93 1.09
N ILE A 148 12.55 -6.99 0.39
CA ILE A 148 11.49 -7.96 0.68
C ILE A 148 11.98 -9.40 0.47
N GLU A 149 12.81 -9.64 -0.54
CA GLU A 149 13.25 -10.99 -0.93
C GLU A 149 14.49 -11.46 -0.16
N GLU A 150 15.43 -10.56 0.13
CA GLU A 150 16.76 -10.90 0.65
C GLU A 150 16.94 -10.56 2.14
N SER A 151 16.19 -9.58 2.67
CA SER A 151 16.34 -9.11 4.05
C SER A 151 15.02 -8.54 4.61
N PRO A 152 13.96 -9.37 4.75
CA PRO A 152 12.66 -8.91 5.21
C PRO A 152 12.68 -8.28 6.62
N GLU A 153 13.62 -8.66 7.47
CA GLU A 153 13.84 -8.03 8.79
C GLU A 153 14.22 -6.55 8.70
N SER A 154 14.73 -6.10 7.54
CA SER A 154 15.04 -4.69 7.31
C SER A 154 13.79 -3.82 7.24
N LEU A 155 12.65 -4.40 6.85
CA LEU A 155 11.38 -3.67 6.74
C LEU A 155 10.94 -3.11 8.09
N GLN A 156 11.04 -3.90 9.17
CA GLN A 156 10.69 -3.46 10.52
C GLN A 156 11.59 -2.30 10.99
N TYR A 157 12.90 -2.43 10.80
CA TYR A 157 13.82 -1.36 11.15
C TYR A 157 13.46 -0.05 10.46
N ILE A 158 13.21 -0.08 9.15
CA ILE A 158 12.89 1.11 8.36
C ILE A 158 11.52 1.67 8.73
N ALA A 159 10.49 0.82 8.87
CA ALA A 159 9.16 1.24 9.29
C ALA A 159 9.19 1.99 10.62
N SER A 160 10.05 1.56 11.57
CA SER A 160 10.20 2.20 12.87
C SER A 160 10.74 3.64 12.81
N ARG A 161 11.38 4.04 11.71
CA ARG A 161 11.98 5.38 11.56
C ARG A 161 10.99 6.41 11.02
N ASP A 162 10.14 6.02 10.06
CA ASP A 162 9.19 6.92 9.41
C ASP A 162 7.74 6.61 9.80
N ILE A 163 7.29 5.39 9.50
CA ILE A 163 5.87 5.03 9.62
C ILE A 163 5.42 5.00 11.08
N TYR A 164 6.22 4.41 11.99
CA TYR A 164 5.84 4.41 13.41
C TYR A 164 5.90 5.82 14.01
N SER A 165 6.90 6.64 13.62
CA SER A 165 6.95 8.04 14.08
C SER A 165 5.74 8.84 13.63
N MET A 166 5.22 8.58 12.44
CA MET A 166 3.98 9.17 11.96
C MET A 166 2.77 8.68 12.75
N LEU A 167 2.68 7.38 13.01
CA LEU A 167 1.59 6.80 13.79
C LEU A 167 1.59 7.30 15.24
N ASP A 168 2.78 7.37 15.88
CA ASP A 168 2.93 7.95 17.22
C ASP A 168 2.35 9.38 17.25
N TYR A 169 2.81 10.24 16.32
CA TYR A 169 2.30 11.61 16.24
C TYR A 169 0.78 11.65 15.99
N TYR A 170 0.28 10.83 15.07
CA TYR A 170 -1.13 10.77 14.74
C TYR A 170 -1.98 10.35 15.95
N PHE A 171 -1.62 9.26 16.63
CA PHE A 171 -2.41 8.78 17.77
C PHE A 171 -2.33 9.71 18.97
N GLU A 172 -1.18 10.32 19.22
CA GLU A 172 -0.98 11.22 20.36
C GLU A 172 -1.60 12.62 20.15
N ASN A 173 -1.62 13.12 18.89
CA ASN A 173 -1.93 14.54 18.63
C ASN A 173 -3.14 14.77 17.71
N CYS A 174 -3.53 13.80 16.89
CA CYS A 174 -4.54 14.00 15.85
C CYS A 174 -5.80 13.17 16.05
N ASN A 175 -5.68 11.90 16.48
CA ASN A 175 -6.76 10.92 16.45
C ASN A 175 -7.86 11.16 17.48
N ASP A 176 -7.53 11.63 18.67
CA ASP A 176 -8.49 11.89 19.78
C ASP A 176 -9.44 10.70 20.05
N GLY A 177 -8.91 9.47 19.99
CA GLY A 177 -9.64 8.24 20.27
C GLY A 177 -10.66 7.80 19.23
N ARG A 178 -10.75 8.44 18.06
CA ARG A 178 -11.66 8.03 16.98
C ARG A 178 -11.28 6.67 16.39
N PRO A 179 -12.26 5.88 15.92
CA PRO A 179 -11.99 4.73 15.05
C PRO A 179 -11.26 5.16 13.79
N PHE A 180 -10.50 4.25 13.20
CA PHE A 180 -9.72 4.57 12.03
C PHE A 180 -9.63 3.42 11.02
N ILE A 181 -9.27 3.76 9.81
CA ILE A 181 -8.96 2.86 8.71
C ILE A 181 -7.48 3.05 8.35
N LEU A 182 -6.75 1.96 8.20
CA LEU A 182 -5.47 1.95 7.52
C LEU A 182 -5.71 1.62 6.04
N ALA A 183 -5.07 2.35 5.14
CA ALA A 183 -5.20 2.06 3.72
C ALA A 183 -3.86 2.30 3.01
N GLY A 184 -3.53 1.45 2.05
CA GLY A 184 -2.30 1.56 1.30
C GLY A 184 -2.39 0.92 -0.06
N HIS A 185 -1.38 1.21 -0.90
CA HIS A 185 -1.20 0.57 -2.17
C HIS A 185 0.28 0.25 -2.40
N SER A 186 0.58 -0.95 -2.95
CA SER A 186 1.94 -1.31 -3.34
C SER A 186 2.94 -1.13 -2.20
N GLN A 187 3.97 -0.28 -2.34
CA GLN A 187 4.92 0.05 -1.26
C GLN A 187 4.21 0.48 0.03
N GLY A 188 3.13 1.28 -0.07
CA GLY A 188 2.32 1.64 1.10
C GLY A 188 1.69 0.43 1.79
N SER A 189 1.27 -0.58 1.01
CA SER A 189 0.74 -1.84 1.55
C SER A 189 1.82 -2.73 2.18
N VAL A 190 3.05 -2.69 1.67
CA VAL A 190 4.19 -3.36 2.34
C VAL A 190 4.37 -2.78 3.75
N TRP A 191 4.36 -1.44 3.89
CA TRP A 191 4.46 -0.83 5.21
C TRP A 191 3.28 -1.16 6.11
N LEU A 192 2.07 -1.27 5.55
CA LEU A 192 0.91 -1.67 6.34
C LEU A 192 1.01 -3.11 6.87
N THR A 193 1.63 -4.04 6.13
CA THR A 193 1.84 -5.39 6.69
C THR A 193 2.76 -5.36 7.89
N VAL A 194 3.82 -4.55 7.86
CA VAL A 194 4.74 -4.37 9.00
C VAL A 194 4.04 -3.68 10.18
N VAL A 195 3.26 -2.63 9.92
CA VAL A 195 2.46 -1.94 10.95
C VAL A 195 1.47 -2.88 11.64
N LEU A 196 0.79 -3.72 10.87
CA LEU A 196 -0.19 -4.67 11.42
C LEU A 196 0.47 -5.78 12.23
N GLU A 197 1.64 -6.26 11.81
CA GLU A 197 2.42 -7.31 12.47
C GLU A 197 3.01 -6.83 13.80
N ASP A 198 3.70 -5.69 13.79
CA ASP A 198 4.48 -5.21 14.94
C ASP A 198 3.75 -4.12 15.72
N TYR A 199 3.52 -2.96 15.09
CA TYR A 199 3.02 -1.78 15.78
C TYR A 199 1.63 -2.00 16.39
N MET A 200 0.73 -2.69 15.69
CA MET A 200 -0.61 -2.97 16.20
C MET A 200 -0.63 -4.11 17.24
N GLU A 201 0.34 -5.03 17.23
CA GLU A 201 0.52 -6.01 18.29
C GLU A 201 1.03 -5.35 19.58
N GLU A 202 1.94 -4.36 19.47
CA GLU A 202 2.45 -3.59 20.59
C GLU A 202 1.43 -2.59 21.16
N HIS A 203 0.43 -2.18 20.35
CA HIS A 203 -0.61 -1.21 20.71
C HIS A 203 -2.04 -1.77 20.53
N PRO A 204 -2.43 -2.79 21.31
CA PRO A 204 -3.74 -3.43 21.17
C PRO A 204 -4.91 -2.44 21.36
N GLU A 205 -4.74 -1.38 22.16
CA GLU A 205 -5.73 -0.32 22.36
C GLU A 205 -5.98 0.52 21.09
N TYR A 206 -5.01 0.60 20.17
CA TYR A 206 -5.22 1.19 18.83
C TYR A 206 -5.88 0.18 17.92
N TYR A 207 -5.38 -1.07 17.90
CA TYR A 207 -5.94 -2.14 17.08
C TYR A 207 -7.44 -2.35 17.31
N GLU A 208 -7.91 -2.31 18.57
CA GLU A 208 -9.32 -2.42 18.92
C GLU A 208 -10.22 -1.35 18.27
N ARG A 209 -9.65 -0.21 17.87
CA ARG A 209 -10.35 0.89 17.21
C ARG A 209 -10.22 0.87 15.69
N MET A 210 -9.47 -0.09 15.12
CA MET A 210 -9.31 -0.22 13.68
C MET A 210 -10.58 -0.79 13.04
N VAL A 211 -11.22 0.00 12.18
CA VAL A 211 -12.40 -0.44 11.41
C VAL A 211 -12.01 -1.48 10.36
N ALA A 212 -10.96 -1.22 9.60
CA ALA A 212 -10.37 -2.14 8.64
C ALA A 212 -8.97 -1.66 8.20
N ALA A 213 -8.16 -2.58 7.64
CA ALA A 213 -6.94 -2.28 6.93
C ALA A 213 -7.07 -2.70 5.46
N TYR A 214 -7.00 -1.73 4.53
CA TYR A 214 -7.01 -1.96 3.08
C TYR A 214 -5.58 -2.12 2.59
N VAL A 215 -5.09 -3.35 2.55
CA VAL A 215 -3.75 -3.73 2.07
C VAL A 215 -3.87 -4.14 0.60
N ILE A 216 -3.92 -3.15 -0.29
CA ILE A 216 -4.21 -3.36 -1.70
C ILE A 216 -2.92 -3.35 -2.53
N GLY A 217 -2.80 -4.27 -3.50
CA GLY A 217 -1.64 -4.33 -4.38
C GLY A 217 -0.38 -4.89 -3.72
N TYR A 218 -0.54 -5.65 -2.63
CA TYR A 218 0.48 -6.49 -2.01
C TYR A 218 -0.19 -7.67 -1.31
N SER A 219 0.41 -8.85 -1.39
CA SER A 219 -0.23 -10.06 -0.88
C SER A 219 -0.22 -10.15 0.65
N VAL A 220 -1.39 -10.42 1.21
CA VAL A 220 -1.54 -11.04 2.53
C VAL A 220 -1.64 -12.54 2.31
N THR A 221 -0.88 -13.34 3.05
CA THR A 221 -0.81 -14.79 2.88
C THR A 221 -1.39 -15.54 4.08
N ASP A 222 -1.74 -16.82 3.89
CA ASP A 222 -2.12 -17.70 5.00
C ASP A 222 -1.01 -17.76 6.05
N GLU A 223 0.25 -17.90 5.64
CA GLU A 223 1.41 -17.94 6.53
C GLU A 223 1.55 -16.64 7.36
N TYR A 224 1.33 -15.48 6.73
CA TYR A 224 1.35 -14.19 7.42
C TYR A 224 0.30 -14.14 8.53
N LEU A 225 -0.92 -14.61 8.27
CA LEU A 225 -1.99 -14.67 9.28
C LEU A 225 -1.73 -15.72 10.38
N GLU A 226 -1.12 -16.85 10.02
CA GLU A 226 -0.74 -17.88 11.00
C GLU A 226 0.33 -17.37 11.99
N ARG A 227 1.28 -16.56 11.51
CA ARG A 227 2.30 -15.93 12.37
C ARG A 227 1.72 -14.80 13.23
N ASN A 228 0.64 -14.16 12.77
CA ASN A 228 0.02 -13.00 13.39
C ASN A 228 -1.43 -13.30 13.82
N PRO A 229 -1.65 -14.14 14.86
CA PRO A 229 -2.97 -14.65 15.22
C PRO A 229 -3.94 -13.59 15.77
N HIS A 230 -3.48 -12.38 16.06
CA HIS A 230 -4.32 -11.22 16.39
C HIS A 230 -5.00 -10.62 15.15
N LEU A 231 -4.48 -10.87 13.94
CA LEU A 231 -5.01 -10.34 12.69
C LEU A 231 -6.11 -11.23 12.11
N ASN A 232 -7.09 -10.62 11.47
CA ASN A 232 -8.17 -11.30 10.78
C ASN A 232 -8.30 -10.82 9.33
N PHE A 233 -8.56 -11.73 8.41
CA PHE A 233 -8.87 -11.40 7.02
C PHE A 233 -10.39 -11.25 6.82
N ALA A 234 -10.83 -10.28 6.00
CA ALA A 234 -12.23 -10.05 5.69
C ALA A 234 -12.88 -11.26 4.99
N LYS A 235 -14.07 -11.66 5.41
CA LYS A 235 -14.86 -12.77 4.85
C LYS A 235 -16.17 -12.30 4.23
N THR A 236 -16.59 -11.08 4.58
CA THR A 236 -17.81 -10.43 4.09
C THR A 236 -17.56 -8.95 3.75
N SER A 237 -18.59 -8.29 3.24
CA SER A 237 -18.54 -6.86 2.90
C SER A 237 -18.51 -5.91 4.09
N ASP A 238 -18.83 -6.38 5.29
CA ASP A 238 -19.08 -5.54 6.47
C ASP A 238 -18.36 -6.03 7.76
N ASP A 239 -17.50 -7.03 7.68
CA ASP A 239 -16.62 -7.40 8.80
C ASP A 239 -15.78 -6.20 9.23
N THR A 240 -15.52 -6.06 10.54
CA THR A 240 -14.69 -4.99 11.12
C THR A 240 -13.50 -5.56 11.87
N GLY A 241 -12.44 -4.76 12.08
CA GLY A 241 -11.18 -5.22 12.66
C GLY A 241 -10.44 -6.21 11.74
N VAL A 242 -10.53 -6.05 10.43
CA VAL A 242 -10.07 -7.02 9.43
C VAL A 242 -9.17 -6.41 8.37
N ILE A 243 -8.40 -7.26 7.71
CA ILE A 243 -7.62 -6.93 6.51
C ILE A 243 -8.47 -7.18 5.26
N VAL A 244 -8.50 -6.22 4.37
CA VAL A 244 -9.05 -6.31 3.01
C VAL A 244 -7.87 -6.28 2.05
N SER A 245 -7.66 -7.33 1.26
CA SER A 245 -6.53 -7.40 0.33
C SER A 245 -6.91 -8.08 -0.97
N TYR A 246 -6.32 -7.61 -2.06
CA TYR A 246 -6.30 -8.23 -3.38
C TYR A 246 -5.21 -7.59 -4.26
N ASN A 247 -4.81 -8.33 -5.30
CA ASN A 247 -4.04 -7.86 -6.46
C ASN A 247 -4.84 -8.15 -7.71
N THR A 248 -4.83 -7.26 -8.71
CA THR A 248 -5.60 -7.45 -9.94
C THR A 248 -4.68 -7.72 -11.13
N GLU A 249 -5.03 -8.73 -11.93
CA GLU A 249 -4.32 -9.12 -13.14
C GLU A 249 -5.29 -9.41 -14.29
N GLY A 250 -4.81 -9.28 -15.52
CA GLY A 250 -5.42 -9.90 -16.70
C GLY A 250 -5.15 -11.40 -16.75
N PRO A 251 -5.93 -12.18 -17.54
CA PRO A 251 -5.84 -13.64 -17.58
C PRO A 251 -4.49 -14.18 -18.12
N GLY A 252 -3.74 -13.39 -18.89
CA GLY A 252 -2.44 -13.78 -19.45
C GLY A 252 -1.26 -13.66 -18.48
N ASN A 253 -1.47 -13.17 -17.26
CA ASN A 253 -0.39 -12.95 -16.27
C ASN A 253 -0.07 -14.18 -15.41
N SER A 254 -0.76 -15.30 -15.61
CA SER A 254 -0.72 -16.47 -14.70
C SER A 254 0.66 -17.11 -14.52
N GLU A 255 1.52 -17.02 -15.54
CA GLU A 255 2.88 -17.58 -15.52
C GLU A 255 3.97 -16.49 -15.39
N ALA A 256 3.58 -15.23 -15.29
CA ALA A 256 4.52 -14.13 -15.18
C ALA A 256 5.03 -13.97 -13.74
N TYR A 257 6.28 -13.54 -13.59
CA TYR A 257 6.76 -13.02 -12.32
C TYR A 257 5.96 -11.78 -11.92
N ASN A 258 5.54 -11.72 -10.66
CA ASN A 258 4.89 -10.57 -10.10
C ASN A 258 5.37 -10.40 -8.65
N CYS A 259 6.18 -9.36 -8.40
CA CYS A 259 6.83 -9.14 -7.11
C CYS A 259 5.87 -8.91 -5.93
N VAL A 260 4.63 -8.49 -6.20
CA VAL A 260 3.62 -8.24 -5.18
C VAL A 260 2.69 -9.43 -4.94
N VAL A 261 2.78 -10.48 -5.76
CA VAL A 261 1.99 -11.70 -5.61
C VAL A 261 2.87 -12.80 -5.01
N LYS A 262 2.54 -13.20 -3.79
CA LYS A 262 3.30 -14.20 -3.02
C LYS A 262 2.57 -15.55 -3.01
N GLU A 263 3.30 -16.65 -2.80
CA GLU A 263 2.71 -17.97 -2.59
C GLU A 263 1.82 -17.96 -1.33
N GLY A 264 0.66 -18.63 -1.40
CA GLY A 264 -0.32 -18.62 -0.32
C GLY A 264 -1.10 -17.32 -0.17
N ALA A 265 -1.07 -16.42 -1.17
CA ALA A 265 -1.83 -15.18 -1.14
C ALA A 265 -3.34 -15.43 -1.03
N ILE A 266 -4.00 -14.58 -0.25
CA ILE A 266 -5.45 -14.54 -0.09
C ILE A 266 -5.98 -13.26 -0.71
N SER A 267 -7.10 -13.33 -1.43
CA SER A 267 -7.80 -12.16 -1.94
C SER A 267 -9.28 -12.21 -1.63
N ILE A 268 -9.87 -11.05 -1.40
CA ILE A 268 -11.33 -10.88 -1.42
C ILE A 268 -11.74 -10.20 -2.72
N ASN A 269 -12.79 -10.71 -3.38
CA ASN A 269 -13.27 -10.13 -4.64
C ASN A 269 -13.94 -8.76 -4.37
N PRO A 270 -13.44 -7.65 -4.90
CA PRO A 270 -13.94 -6.30 -4.59
C PRO A 270 -15.35 -6.00 -5.13
N LEU A 271 -15.92 -6.87 -5.98
CA LEU A 271 -17.26 -6.70 -6.52
C LEU A 271 -18.35 -7.44 -5.72
N ASN A 272 -18.03 -8.63 -5.16
CA ASN A 272 -19.01 -9.44 -4.42
C ASN A 272 -18.61 -9.76 -2.97
N TRP A 273 -17.41 -9.36 -2.56
CA TRP A 273 -16.86 -9.51 -1.20
C TRP A 273 -16.79 -10.98 -0.74
N LYS A 274 -16.43 -11.87 -1.66
CA LYS A 274 -16.23 -13.30 -1.39
C LYS A 274 -14.78 -13.70 -1.63
N LEU A 275 -14.37 -14.81 -1.02
CA LEU A 275 -13.04 -15.39 -1.15
C LEU A 275 -13.01 -16.57 -2.14
N ASP A 276 -14.15 -16.93 -2.71
CA ASP A 276 -14.28 -18.04 -3.67
C ASP A 276 -14.06 -17.55 -5.14
N ASP A 277 -14.06 -18.49 -6.07
CA ASP A 277 -13.89 -18.24 -7.50
C ASP A 277 -15.17 -17.80 -8.21
N SER A 278 -16.19 -17.34 -7.47
CA SER A 278 -17.42 -16.85 -8.08
C SER A 278 -17.18 -15.58 -8.89
N TYR A 279 -17.64 -15.61 -10.15
CA TYR A 279 -17.59 -14.46 -11.04
C TYR A 279 -18.52 -13.33 -10.57
N ALA A 280 -18.04 -12.10 -10.67
CA ALA A 280 -18.85 -10.91 -10.41
C ALA A 280 -18.59 -9.84 -11.46
N THR A 281 -19.59 -8.98 -11.72
CA THR A 281 -19.46 -7.81 -12.58
C THR A 281 -20.42 -6.72 -12.14
N ASN A 282 -20.01 -5.46 -12.30
CA ASN A 282 -20.86 -4.28 -12.14
C ASN A 282 -21.37 -3.74 -13.49
N GLY A 283 -21.12 -4.47 -14.60
CA GLY A 283 -21.49 -4.08 -15.96
C GLY A 283 -20.43 -3.21 -16.68
N VAL A 284 -19.39 -2.80 -16.00
CA VAL A 284 -18.23 -2.05 -16.56
C VAL A 284 -16.96 -2.87 -16.43
N VAL A 285 -16.70 -3.39 -15.22
CA VAL A 285 -15.58 -4.28 -14.94
C VAL A 285 -16.08 -5.59 -14.38
N ASP A 286 -15.25 -6.61 -14.45
CA ASP A 286 -15.48 -7.93 -13.89
C ASP A 286 -14.35 -8.32 -12.92
N ALA A 287 -14.63 -9.29 -12.06
CA ALA A 287 -13.68 -9.84 -11.12
C ALA A 287 -14.01 -11.31 -10.82
N LYS A 288 -12.97 -12.14 -10.86
CA LYS A 288 -13.00 -13.53 -10.42
C LYS A 288 -11.69 -13.87 -9.73
N ILE A 289 -11.73 -14.48 -8.55
CA ILE A 289 -10.50 -14.88 -7.88
C ILE A 289 -9.93 -16.15 -8.55
N ASP A 290 -8.64 -16.10 -8.90
CA ASP A 290 -7.82 -17.30 -9.04
C ASP A 290 -7.39 -17.71 -7.62
N THR A 291 -8.13 -18.66 -7.03
CA THR A 291 -7.91 -19.09 -5.64
C THR A 291 -6.60 -19.85 -5.43
N LYS A 292 -5.96 -20.29 -6.51
CA LYS A 292 -4.65 -20.95 -6.42
C LYS A 292 -3.53 -19.93 -6.24
N ARG A 293 -3.65 -18.78 -6.90
CA ARG A 293 -2.65 -17.70 -6.84
C ARG A 293 -3.03 -16.57 -5.88
N GLY A 294 -4.28 -16.54 -5.40
CA GLY A 294 -4.78 -15.48 -4.54
C GLY A 294 -4.79 -14.11 -5.24
N VAL A 295 -5.20 -14.06 -6.52
CA VAL A 295 -5.29 -12.83 -7.30
C VAL A 295 -6.69 -12.67 -7.90
N VAL A 296 -7.10 -11.44 -8.14
CA VAL A 296 -8.34 -11.10 -8.85
C VAL A 296 -8.04 -11.01 -10.33
N ILE A 297 -8.68 -11.86 -11.12
CA ILE A 297 -8.61 -11.81 -12.59
C ILE A 297 -9.72 -10.90 -13.10
N CYS A 298 -9.34 -9.86 -13.86
CA CYS A 298 -10.23 -8.95 -14.58
C CYS A 298 -10.04 -9.14 -16.07
N THR A 299 -11.13 -9.44 -16.80
CA THR A 299 -11.10 -9.65 -18.26
C THR A 299 -11.62 -8.46 -19.04
N SER A 300 -12.17 -7.47 -18.36
CA SER A 300 -12.79 -6.28 -18.96
C SER A 300 -11.77 -5.18 -19.31
N MET A 301 -10.50 -5.34 -18.93
CA MET A 301 -9.45 -4.37 -19.16
C MET A 301 -8.19 -5.02 -19.70
N GLU A 302 -7.52 -4.33 -20.61
CA GLU A 302 -6.23 -4.73 -21.15
C GLU A 302 -5.25 -3.56 -21.08
N ASN A 303 -4.00 -3.86 -20.77
CA ASN A 303 -2.91 -2.89 -20.82
C ASN A 303 -2.57 -2.49 -22.26
N THR A 304 -2.22 -1.23 -22.46
CA THR A 304 -1.60 -0.79 -23.74
C THR A 304 -0.22 -1.44 -23.91
N PRO A 305 0.32 -1.52 -25.14
CA PRO A 305 1.67 -2.05 -25.37
C PRO A 305 2.76 -1.35 -24.56
N GLU A 306 2.62 -0.04 -24.32
CA GLU A 306 3.53 0.75 -23.51
C GLU A 306 3.46 0.34 -22.04
N MET A 307 2.25 0.13 -21.51
CA MET A 307 2.03 -0.34 -20.14
C MET A 307 2.54 -1.77 -19.96
N LYS A 308 2.28 -2.68 -20.90
CA LYS A 308 2.81 -4.05 -20.86
C LYS A 308 4.33 -4.03 -20.73
N LYS A 309 5.01 -3.20 -21.53
CA LYS A 309 6.47 -3.05 -21.47
C LYS A 309 6.93 -2.47 -20.12
N ALA A 310 6.23 -1.47 -19.58
CA ALA A 310 6.60 -0.83 -18.32
C ALA A 310 6.44 -1.76 -17.11
N LEU A 311 5.44 -2.64 -17.13
CA LEU A 311 5.11 -3.56 -16.03
C LEU A 311 5.88 -4.89 -16.09
N SER A 312 6.42 -5.25 -17.28
CA SER A 312 6.94 -6.61 -17.55
C SER A 312 8.05 -7.07 -16.62
N GLU A 313 8.84 -6.16 -16.08
CA GLU A 313 9.99 -6.49 -15.24
C GLU A 313 9.57 -6.91 -13.82
N TYR A 314 8.58 -6.22 -13.22
CA TYR A 314 8.21 -6.42 -11.81
C TYR A 314 6.85 -7.07 -11.60
N PHE A 315 5.90 -6.87 -12.51
CA PHE A 315 4.50 -7.23 -12.29
C PHE A 315 3.93 -8.17 -13.35
N GLY A 316 4.67 -8.38 -14.47
CA GLY A 316 4.16 -9.05 -15.65
C GLY A 316 3.33 -8.14 -16.57
N GLU A 317 3.28 -8.47 -17.87
CA GLU A 317 2.71 -7.61 -18.92
C GLU A 317 1.21 -7.34 -18.76
N GLU A 318 0.48 -8.28 -18.19
CA GLU A 318 -0.97 -8.16 -17.97
C GLU A 318 -1.35 -7.89 -16.51
N SER A 319 -0.39 -7.45 -15.69
CA SER A 319 -0.72 -6.94 -14.36
C SER A 319 -1.57 -5.67 -14.46
N LEU A 320 -2.63 -5.60 -13.68
CA LEU A 320 -3.48 -4.42 -13.53
C LEU A 320 -3.21 -3.68 -12.22
N HIS A 321 -2.05 -3.91 -11.64
CA HIS A 321 -1.62 -3.36 -10.36
C HIS A 321 -1.83 -1.84 -10.22
N LEU A 322 -1.54 -1.06 -11.26
CA LEU A 322 -1.74 0.39 -11.22
C LEU A 322 -3.22 0.81 -11.15
N TYR A 323 -4.12 -0.12 -11.42
CA TYR A 323 -5.56 0.13 -11.48
C TYR A 323 -6.35 -0.52 -10.34
N ASP A 324 -5.69 -1.19 -9.39
CA ASP A 324 -6.33 -1.90 -8.28
C ASP A 324 -7.41 -1.07 -7.58
N TYR A 325 -7.15 0.20 -7.29
CA TYR A 325 -8.13 1.10 -6.69
C TYR A 325 -9.15 1.64 -7.70
N SER A 326 -8.70 2.03 -8.90
CA SER A 326 -9.55 2.74 -9.87
C SER A 326 -10.59 1.84 -10.52
N LEU A 327 -10.28 0.56 -10.76
CA LEU A 327 -11.21 -0.43 -11.31
C LEU A 327 -12.45 -0.62 -10.43
N TYR A 328 -12.26 -0.60 -9.12
CA TYR A 328 -13.29 -0.93 -8.13
C TYR A 328 -13.64 0.25 -7.21
N SER A 329 -13.37 1.48 -7.66
CA SER A 329 -13.45 2.68 -6.81
C SER A 329 -14.81 2.90 -6.16
N LYS A 330 -15.92 2.66 -6.88
CA LYS A 330 -17.28 2.82 -6.35
C LYS A 330 -17.63 1.73 -5.32
N GLU A 331 -17.23 0.52 -5.59
CA GLU A 331 -17.44 -0.63 -4.71
C GLU A 331 -16.63 -0.47 -3.43
N LEU A 332 -15.37 -0.02 -3.54
CA LEU A 332 -14.52 0.30 -2.38
C LEU A 332 -15.13 1.45 -1.56
N GLN A 333 -15.56 2.53 -2.20
CA GLN A 333 -16.20 3.66 -1.52
C GLN A 333 -17.44 3.23 -0.74
N LYS A 334 -18.29 2.40 -1.37
CA LYS A 334 -19.45 1.81 -0.68
C LYS A 334 -19.03 0.91 0.47
N ASN A 335 -18.02 0.06 0.27
CA ASN A 335 -17.55 -0.88 1.29
C ASN A 335 -16.96 -0.15 2.51
N VAL A 336 -16.22 0.92 2.31
CA VAL A 336 -15.74 1.80 3.40
C VAL A 336 -16.91 2.29 4.24
N ALA A 337 -17.95 2.83 3.59
CA ALA A 337 -19.16 3.32 4.29
C ALA A 337 -19.89 2.19 5.03
N ASP A 338 -20.05 1.00 4.41
CA ASP A 338 -20.72 -0.14 5.03
C ASP A 338 -19.98 -0.62 6.30
N ARG A 339 -18.64 -0.75 6.26
CA ARG A 339 -17.82 -1.15 7.41
C ARG A 339 -17.85 -0.11 8.53
N ILE A 340 -17.77 1.17 8.20
CA ILE A 340 -17.93 2.26 9.18
C ILE A 340 -19.29 2.17 9.86
N ASN A 341 -20.37 2.06 9.11
CA ASN A 341 -21.73 1.95 9.67
C ASN A 341 -21.87 0.72 10.57
N LYS A 342 -21.28 -0.41 10.18
CA LYS A 342 -21.30 -1.63 11.00
C LYS A 342 -20.51 -1.43 12.29
N TYR A 343 -19.29 -0.89 12.20
CA TYR A 343 -18.43 -0.63 13.36
C TYR A 343 -19.13 0.30 14.37
N MET A 344 -19.66 1.43 13.88
CA MET A 344 -20.35 2.40 14.73
C MET A 344 -21.55 1.78 15.43
N LYS A 345 -22.34 0.99 14.70
CA LYS A 345 -23.50 0.30 15.27
C LYS A 345 -23.14 -0.73 16.33
N ASP A 346 -22.05 -1.47 16.14
CA ASP A 346 -21.63 -2.52 17.09
C ASP A 346 -21.01 -1.93 18.36
N ASN A 347 -20.58 -0.66 18.32
CA ASN A 347 -19.95 0.06 19.42
C ASN A 347 -20.81 1.22 19.97
N GLU A 348 -22.09 1.29 19.63
CA GLU A 348 -23.09 2.27 20.17
C GLU A 348 -23.64 1.88 21.55
N GLU A 349 -22.93 1.14 22.41
CA GLU A 349 -23.39 0.81 23.78
C GLU A 349 -22.88 1.80 24.83
#